data_1d47dbd0ebe9ef922c61f1dd73f6c5f8
#
_entry.id   1d47dbd0ebe9ef922c61f1dd73f6c5f8
#
_cell.length_a   1.000
_cell.length_b   1.000
_cell.length_c   1.000
_cell.angle_alpha   90.00
_cell.angle_beta   90.00
_cell.angle_gamma   90.00
#
_symmetry.space_group_name_H-M   'P 1'
#
loop_
_entity.id
_entity.type
_entity.pdbx_description
1 polymer ?
#
loop_
_entity_poly.entity_id
_entity_poly.type
_entity_poly.pdbx_seq_one_letter_code
_entity_poly.pdbx_strand_id
1 'polypeptide(L)' 'MATAKELRELTVQDLERRAVELREQLFRDRMKLRTGTLDSPTQRNERRRDLARVLTLITQKQRAAAPKVAASKEA' A
#
# COMPACT_ATOMS: atom_id res chain seq x y z
N MET A 1 3.09 1.18 -12.93
CA MET A 1 3.26 0.96 -11.48
C MET A 1 4.16 2.04 -10.91
N ALA A 2 3.81 2.61 -9.76
CA ALA A 2 4.61 3.65 -9.13
C ALA A 2 5.91 3.06 -8.54
N THR A 3 7.02 3.76 -8.73
CA THR A 3 8.28 3.34 -8.15
C THR A 3 8.39 3.79 -6.70
N ALA A 4 9.29 3.16 -5.93
CA ALA A 4 9.52 3.56 -4.55
C ALA A 4 9.94 5.03 -4.45
N LYS A 5 10.71 5.51 -5.42
CA LYS A 5 11.14 6.91 -5.46
C LYS A 5 9.96 7.86 -5.60
N GLU A 6 9.04 7.57 -6.51
CA GLU A 6 7.84 8.37 -6.69
C GLU A 6 6.97 8.37 -5.45
N LEU A 7 6.81 7.22 -4.83
CA LEU A 7 6.01 7.09 -3.62
C LEU A 7 6.61 7.85 -2.45
N ARG A 8 7.93 7.94 -2.35
CA ARG A 8 8.59 8.68 -1.29
C ARG A 8 8.34 10.19 -1.34
N GLU A 9 8.02 10.70 -2.51
CA GLU A 9 7.72 12.11 -2.68
C GLU A 9 6.32 12.49 -2.20
N LEU A 10 5.46 11.50 -1.98
CA LEU A 10 4.09 11.72 -1.54
C LEU A 10 4.03 11.95 -0.02
N THR A 11 3.03 12.72 0.42
CA THR A 11 2.78 12.90 1.84
C THR A 11 2.16 11.63 2.43
N VAL A 12 2.17 11.53 3.78
CA VAL A 12 1.52 10.40 4.47
C VAL A 12 0.05 10.31 4.10
N GLN A 13 -0.64 11.45 4.00
CA GLN A 13 -2.06 11.46 3.62
C GLN A 13 -2.28 10.91 2.22
N ASP A 14 -1.42 11.30 1.28
CA ASP A 14 -1.51 10.79 -0.10
C ASP A 14 -1.23 9.30 -0.15
N LEU A 15 -0.27 8.83 0.63
CA LEU A 15 0.05 7.41 0.71
C LEU A 15 -1.10 6.61 1.33
N GLU A 16 -1.74 7.14 2.37
CA GLU A 16 -2.90 6.50 2.97
C GLU A 16 -4.06 6.39 1.97
N ARG A 17 -4.29 7.45 1.22
CA ARG A 17 -5.30 7.46 0.16
C ARG A 17 -5.01 6.42 -0.89
N ARG A 18 -3.75 6.33 -1.30
CA ARG A 18 -3.30 5.30 -2.26
C ARG A 18 -3.52 3.90 -1.72
N ALA A 19 -3.23 3.68 -0.44
CA ALA A 19 -3.45 2.39 0.21
C ALA A 19 -4.91 1.98 0.19
N VAL A 20 -5.82 2.92 0.48
CA VAL A 20 -7.26 2.65 0.43
C VAL A 20 -7.69 2.26 -0.98
N GLU A 21 -7.24 3.00 -2.00
CA GLU A 21 -7.55 2.68 -3.40
C GLU A 21 -7.06 1.29 -3.78
N LEU A 22 -5.85 0.94 -3.39
CA LEU A 22 -5.29 -0.37 -3.70
C LEU A 22 -6.04 -1.50 -2.99
N ARG A 23 -6.46 -1.27 -1.75
CA ARG A 23 -7.28 -2.26 -1.03
C ARG A 23 -8.61 -2.48 -1.71
N GLU A 24 -9.26 -1.43 -2.18
CA GLU A 24 -10.51 -1.53 -2.91
C GLU A 24 -10.32 -2.30 -4.22
N GLN A 25 -9.25 -2.02 -4.95
CA GLN A 25 -8.95 -2.73 -6.18
C GLN A 25 -8.69 -4.22 -5.93
N LEU A 26 -7.95 -4.52 -4.87
CA LEU A 26 -7.67 -5.92 -4.50
C LEU A 26 -8.94 -6.64 -4.08
N PHE A 27 -9.85 -5.97 -3.39
CA PHE A 27 -11.14 -6.54 -3.05
C PHE A 27 -11.93 -6.89 -4.32
N ARG A 28 -11.98 -5.97 -5.28
CA ARG A 28 -12.64 -6.23 -6.57
C ARG A 28 -12.00 -7.38 -7.32
N ASP A 29 -10.67 -7.44 -7.31
CA ASP A 29 -9.95 -8.54 -7.95
C ASP A 29 -10.29 -9.88 -7.30
N ARG A 30 -10.40 -9.90 -5.97
CA ARG A 30 -10.79 -11.11 -5.25
C ARG A 30 -12.19 -11.57 -5.64
N MET A 31 -13.13 -10.64 -5.77
CA MET A 31 -14.49 -10.97 -6.21
C MET A 31 -14.48 -11.51 -7.64
N LYS A 32 -13.72 -10.88 -8.53
CA LYS A 32 -13.59 -11.35 -9.91
C LYS A 32 -12.96 -12.72 -9.99
N LEU A 33 -11.99 -13.01 -9.14
CA LEU A 33 -11.36 -14.31 -9.09
C LEU A 33 -12.38 -15.39 -8.71
N ARG A 34 -13.24 -15.11 -7.73
CA ARG A 34 -14.27 -16.05 -7.32
C ARG A 34 -15.29 -16.33 -8.43
N THR A 35 -15.61 -15.32 -9.23
CA THR A 35 -16.56 -15.48 -10.33
C THR A 35 -15.92 -15.93 -11.63
N GLY A 36 -14.60 -16.09 -11.65
CA GLY A 36 -13.87 -16.50 -12.86
C GLY A 36 -13.73 -15.39 -13.89
N THR A 37 -13.95 -14.13 -13.51
CA THR A 37 -13.89 -13.00 -14.44
C THR A 37 -12.63 -12.18 -14.35
N LEU A 38 -11.65 -12.60 -13.54
CA LEU A 38 -10.38 -11.90 -13.41
C LEU A 38 -9.53 -12.15 -14.65
N ASP A 39 -9.26 -11.08 -15.40
CA ASP A 39 -8.56 -11.17 -16.69
C ASP A 39 -7.05 -11.36 -16.54
N SER A 40 -6.44 -10.78 -15.49
CA SER A 40 -4.99 -10.82 -15.34
C SER A 40 -4.57 -11.01 -13.88
N PRO A 41 -4.10 -12.20 -13.51
CA PRO A 41 -3.52 -12.42 -12.18
C PRO A 41 -2.28 -11.56 -11.93
N THR A 42 -1.56 -11.19 -12.99
CA THR A 42 -0.37 -10.35 -12.88
C THR A 42 -0.70 -8.98 -12.32
N GLN A 43 -1.78 -8.37 -12.78
CA GLN A 43 -2.23 -7.08 -12.25
C GLN A 43 -2.54 -7.14 -10.77
N ARG A 44 -3.19 -8.21 -10.33
CA ARG A 44 -3.48 -8.42 -8.92
C ARG A 44 -2.21 -8.49 -8.10
N ASN A 45 -1.22 -9.21 -8.57
CA ASN A 45 0.07 -9.33 -7.89
C ASN A 45 0.81 -8.00 -7.84
N GLU A 46 0.76 -7.22 -8.91
CA GLU A 46 1.36 -5.89 -8.95
C GLU A 46 0.70 -4.96 -7.94
N ARG A 47 -0.62 -4.99 -7.82
CA ARG A 47 -1.36 -4.20 -6.83
C ARG A 47 -1.00 -4.58 -5.41
N ARG A 48 -0.83 -5.87 -5.15
CA ARG A 48 -0.40 -6.35 -3.84
C ARG A 48 0.98 -5.84 -3.49
N ARG A 49 1.90 -5.85 -4.44
CA ARG A 49 3.26 -5.32 -4.24
C ARG A 49 3.23 -3.81 -4.01
N ASP A 50 2.44 -3.10 -4.78
CA ASP A 50 2.26 -1.66 -4.61
C ASP A 50 1.73 -1.33 -3.22
N LEU A 51 0.72 -2.06 -2.77
CA LEU A 51 0.16 -1.86 -1.44
C LEU A 51 1.22 -2.08 -0.37
N ALA A 52 2.02 -3.13 -0.50
CA ALA A 52 3.09 -3.42 0.45
C ALA A 52 4.11 -2.28 0.49
N ARG A 53 4.50 -1.74 -0.67
CA ARG A 53 5.41 -0.60 -0.75
C ARG A 53 4.83 0.65 -0.09
N VAL A 54 3.57 0.94 -0.38
CA VAL A 54 2.89 2.11 0.19
C VAL A 54 2.82 2.00 1.70
N LEU A 55 2.43 0.84 2.23
CA LEU A 55 2.35 0.63 3.68
C LEU A 55 3.71 0.75 4.34
N THR A 56 4.75 0.22 3.71
CA THR A 56 6.12 0.34 4.21
C THR A 56 6.54 1.81 4.31
N LEU A 57 6.27 2.58 3.26
CA LEU A 57 6.63 4.00 3.24
C LEU A 57 5.83 4.82 4.25
N ILE A 58 4.57 4.49 4.45
CA ILE A 58 3.76 5.13 5.50
C ILE A 58 4.41 4.90 6.85
N THR A 59 4.77 3.66 7.14
CA THR A 59 5.44 3.30 8.39
C THR A 59 6.76 4.05 8.56
N GLN A 60 7.58 4.12 7.52
CA GLN A 60 8.85 4.82 7.56
C GLN A 60 8.67 6.31 7.83
N LYS A 61 7.71 6.94 7.17
CA LYS A 61 7.45 8.37 7.35
C LYS A 61 6.91 8.67 8.73
N GLN A 62 6.05 7.81 9.25
CA GLN A 62 5.52 7.96 10.61
C GLN A 62 6.62 7.81 11.65
N ARG A 63 7.53 6.87 11.46
CA ARG A 63 8.68 6.70 12.35
C ARG A 63 9.61 7.91 12.31
N ALA A 64 9.84 8.44 11.12
CA ALA A 64 10.68 9.62 10.98
C ALA A 64 10.06 10.85 11.66
N ALA A 65 8.72 10.96 11.61
CA ALA A 65 8.01 12.06 12.23
C ALA A 65 7.89 11.92 13.75
N ALA A 66 7.83 10.67 14.27
CA ALA A 66 7.61 10.41 15.69
C ALA A 66 8.41 9.19 16.16
N PRO A 67 9.74 9.22 16.09
CA PRO A 67 10.55 8.06 16.44
C PRO A 67 10.42 7.64 17.90
N LYS A 68 10.20 8.58 18.80
CA LYS A 68 10.04 8.27 20.23
C LYS A 68 8.79 7.45 20.48
N VAL A 69 7.72 7.75 19.77
CA VAL A 69 6.47 7.02 19.91
C VAL A 69 6.64 5.60 19.41
N ALA A 70 7.32 5.40 18.28
CA ALA A 70 7.59 4.08 17.75
C ALA A 70 8.44 3.26 18.71
N ALA A 71 9.47 3.85 19.29
CA ALA A 71 10.32 3.18 20.27
C ALA A 71 9.53 2.78 21.52
N SER A 72 8.65 3.64 21.97
CA SER A 72 7.80 3.37 23.15
C SER A 72 6.89 2.17 22.94
N LYS A 73 6.37 2.00 21.76
CA LYS A 73 5.50 0.86 21.45
C LYS A 73 6.24 -0.46 21.49
N GLU A 74 7.49 -0.45 21.14
CA GLU A 74 8.31 -1.66 21.12
C GLU A 74 8.79 -2.05 22.48
N ALA A 75 8.88 -1.09 23.35
CA ALA A 75 9.28 -1.33 24.73
C ALA A 75 8.13 -1.90 25.52
#